data_a531772a094209b257e6fcf46c05fc22
#
_entry.id   a531772a094209b257e6fcf46c05fc22
#
_cell.length_a   1.000
_cell.length_b   1.000
_cell.length_c   1.000
_cell.angle_alpha   90.00
_cell.angle_beta   90.00
_cell.angle_gamma   90.00
#
_symmetry.space_group_name_H-M   'P 1'
#
loop_
_entity.id
_entity.type
_entity.pdbx_description
1 polymer ?
#
loop_
_entity_poly.entity_id
_entity_poly.type
_entity_poly.pdbx_seq_one_letter_code
_entity_poly.pdbx_strand_id
1 'polypeptide(L)'
;MPGVDKLYGEEIRGCIIADKDCSFLGCDLTNIEDKTKRHYIFKYDPDYVNTMNIPGYDAHLEIAMLGGYLKQEDIDFYKETDKYLENCQINGETVLLSEEDKARYKSIKKIRQKAKVTNFSCTYKVGAPTLSRNMGAPEKEAKSFIDVFWKRNKAILQIEKDTVVRKINGDMWLQNPMNMFWYSLRNEKDIFSTLNQGSAVYCFDVFLGFVKKEKLKVPFQYHDEFLANVLKTSEQEAREKVVKAMQKTNDFLKLNVELGCSIQYGSSYKDVH
;
A
#
# COMPACT_ATOMS: atom_id res chain seq x y z
N MET A 1 13.03 5.72 -9.78
CA MET A 1 12.70 5.46 -11.20
C MET A 1 11.25 5.90 -11.43
N PRO A 2 10.89 6.55 -12.55
CA PRO A 2 9.49 6.96 -12.77
C PRO A 2 8.59 5.73 -12.95
N GLY A 3 7.32 5.84 -12.50
CA GLY A 3 6.30 4.82 -12.78
C GLY A 3 5.99 4.75 -14.28
N VAL A 4 5.43 3.64 -14.75
CA VAL A 4 5.06 3.46 -16.18
C VAL A 4 4.03 4.50 -16.64
N ASP A 5 3.21 5.02 -15.73
CA ASP A 5 2.23 6.09 -15.97
C ASP A 5 2.83 7.51 -16.07
N LYS A 6 4.13 7.67 -15.83
CA LYS A 6 4.84 8.94 -15.85
C LYS A 6 5.56 9.16 -17.19
N LEU A 7 5.82 10.43 -17.50
CA LEU A 7 6.57 10.81 -18.69
C LEU A 7 7.91 10.05 -18.77
N TYR A 8 8.15 9.39 -19.88
CA TYR A 8 9.31 8.50 -20.14
C TYR A 8 9.46 7.30 -19.19
N GLY A 9 8.46 7.01 -18.34
CA GLY A 9 8.54 5.91 -17.38
C GLY A 9 8.60 4.55 -18.06
N GLU A 10 7.77 4.37 -19.08
CA GLU A 10 7.71 3.13 -19.86
C GLU A 10 9.01 2.88 -20.65
N GLU A 11 9.54 3.91 -21.31
CA GLU A 11 10.77 3.84 -22.07
C GLU A 11 11.98 3.55 -21.18
N ILE A 12 12.10 4.26 -20.06
CA ILE A 12 13.23 4.06 -19.12
C ILE A 12 13.19 2.64 -18.53
N ARG A 13 12.01 2.15 -18.13
CA ARG A 13 11.87 0.77 -17.61
C ARG A 13 12.08 -0.26 -18.71
N GLY A 14 11.66 0.00 -19.92
CA GLY A 14 11.88 -0.85 -21.09
C GLY A 14 13.35 -1.02 -21.50
N CYS A 15 14.26 -0.14 -21.05
CA CYS A 15 15.70 -0.28 -21.27
C CYS A 15 16.34 -1.36 -20.38
N ILE A 16 15.68 -1.79 -19.30
CA ILE A 16 16.17 -2.85 -18.42
C ILE A 16 15.52 -4.15 -18.89
N ILE A 17 16.29 -4.98 -19.56
CA ILE A 17 15.84 -6.22 -20.21
C ILE A 17 16.44 -7.46 -19.56
N ALA A 18 15.69 -8.55 -19.57
CA ALA A 18 16.17 -9.84 -19.12
C ALA A 18 17.25 -10.41 -20.04
N ASP A 19 18.11 -11.29 -19.51
CA ASP A 19 19.13 -11.97 -20.30
C ASP A 19 18.47 -12.88 -21.36
N LYS A 20 19.27 -13.28 -22.35
CA LYS A 20 18.81 -14.21 -23.39
C LYS A 20 18.27 -15.50 -22.75
N ASP A 21 17.16 -16.00 -23.26
CA ASP A 21 16.44 -17.19 -22.77
C ASP A 21 15.91 -17.08 -21.33
N CYS A 22 15.95 -15.87 -20.73
CA CYS A 22 15.43 -15.55 -19.42
C CYS A 22 14.17 -14.67 -19.50
N SER A 23 13.46 -14.62 -18.38
CA SER A 23 12.43 -13.62 -18.06
C SER A 23 12.84 -12.91 -16.77
N PHE A 24 12.42 -11.67 -16.59
CA PHE A 24 12.35 -11.09 -15.27
C PHE A 24 11.17 -11.71 -14.51
N LEU A 25 11.45 -12.14 -13.29
CA LEU A 25 10.46 -12.31 -12.25
C LEU A 25 10.45 -11.01 -11.46
N GLY A 26 9.40 -10.22 -11.59
CA GLY A 26 9.11 -9.08 -10.73
C GLY A 26 8.27 -9.53 -9.54
N CYS A 27 8.67 -9.13 -8.35
CA CYS A 27 7.96 -9.43 -7.12
C CYS A 27 7.84 -8.17 -6.26
N ASP A 28 6.60 -7.79 -5.97
CA ASP A 28 6.22 -6.63 -5.17
C ASP A 28 5.44 -7.06 -3.93
N LEU A 29 5.73 -6.45 -2.77
CA LEU A 29 4.98 -6.69 -1.54
C LEU A 29 3.63 -5.97 -1.56
N THR A 30 2.57 -6.75 -1.50
CA THR A 30 1.22 -6.22 -1.60
C THR A 30 0.86 -5.34 -0.40
N ASN A 31 0.74 -4.01 -0.63
CA ASN A 31 0.31 -3.03 0.36
C ASN A 31 1.10 -3.09 1.68
N ILE A 32 2.42 -3.22 1.64
CA ILE A 32 3.26 -3.45 2.82
C ILE A 32 3.07 -2.39 3.91
N GLU A 33 2.99 -1.11 3.56
CA GLU A 33 2.77 -0.03 4.53
C GLU A 33 1.39 -0.11 5.21
N ASP A 34 0.36 -0.59 4.51
CA ASP A 34 -0.95 -0.82 5.12
C ASP A 34 -0.94 -2.05 6.03
N LYS A 35 -0.21 -3.09 5.67
CA LYS A 35 -0.04 -4.29 6.51
C LYS A 35 0.71 -3.98 7.82
N THR A 36 1.80 -3.23 7.77
CA THR A 36 2.54 -2.81 8.97
C THR A 36 1.71 -1.84 9.81
N LYS A 37 0.95 -0.92 9.20
CA LYS A 37 0.00 -0.07 9.89
C LYS A 37 -1.05 -0.90 10.66
N ARG A 38 -1.68 -1.90 10.02
CA ARG A 38 -2.67 -2.79 10.67
C ARG A 38 -2.04 -3.56 11.82
N HIS A 39 -0.80 -4.04 11.67
CA HIS A 39 -0.08 -4.71 12.74
C HIS A 39 0.03 -3.84 13.99
N TYR A 40 0.42 -2.57 13.86
CA TYR A 40 0.50 -1.65 14.98
C TYR A 40 -0.85 -1.25 15.56
N ILE A 41 -1.87 -1.02 14.70
CA ILE A 41 -3.23 -0.68 15.12
C ILE A 41 -3.85 -1.83 15.92
N PHE A 42 -3.56 -3.07 15.61
CA PHE A 42 -4.17 -4.25 16.23
C PHE A 42 -4.09 -4.24 17.75
N LYS A 43 -3.01 -3.76 18.33
CA LYS A 43 -2.84 -3.64 19.79
C LYS A 43 -3.90 -2.72 20.45
N TYR A 44 -4.40 -1.72 19.73
CA TYR A 44 -5.27 -0.66 20.29
C TYR A 44 -6.70 -0.68 19.75
N ASP A 45 -6.89 -1.24 18.57
CA ASP A 45 -8.20 -1.35 17.91
C ASP A 45 -8.23 -2.64 17.05
N PRO A 46 -8.30 -3.83 17.70
CA PRO A 46 -8.34 -5.10 16.99
C PRO A 46 -9.60 -5.25 16.13
N ASP A 47 -10.74 -4.70 16.57
CA ASP A 47 -12.00 -4.78 15.83
C ASP A 47 -11.90 -4.03 14.48
N TYR A 48 -11.21 -2.89 14.48
CA TYR A 48 -10.94 -2.18 13.24
C TYR A 48 -10.06 -2.98 12.28
N VAL A 49 -9.00 -3.60 12.79
CA VAL A 49 -8.14 -4.43 11.94
C VAL A 49 -8.91 -5.65 11.41
N ASN A 50 -9.74 -6.29 12.23
CA ASN A 50 -10.60 -7.38 11.78
C ASN A 50 -11.57 -6.91 10.68
N THR A 51 -12.13 -5.71 10.81
CA THR A 51 -12.97 -5.10 9.76
C THR A 51 -12.17 -4.85 8.48
N MET A 52 -10.95 -4.30 8.59
CA MET A 52 -10.08 -4.09 7.43
C MET A 52 -9.66 -5.38 6.71
N ASN A 53 -9.73 -6.52 7.38
CA ASN A 53 -9.40 -7.83 6.80
C ASN A 53 -10.61 -8.51 6.11
N ILE A 54 -11.82 -7.94 6.20
CA ILE A 54 -12.99 -8.46 5.50
C ILE A 54 -12.80 -8.29 3.98
N PRO A 55 -12.98 -9.36 3.17
CA PRO A 55 -12.90 -9.26 1.73
C PRO A 55 -13.81 -8.16 1.17
N GLY A 56 -13.27 -7.32 0.28
CA GLY A 56 -14.01 -6.21 -0.30
C GLY A 56 -14.14 -4.97 0.61
N TYR A 57 -13.51 -4.97 1.80
CA TYR A 57 -13.43 -3.75 2.61
C TYR A 57 -12.62 -2.67 1.88
N ASP A 58 -13.11 -1.42 1.96
CA ASP A 58 -12.45 -0.25 1.38
C ASP A 58 -12.40 0.89 2.40
N ALA A 59 -11.21 1.14 2.95
CA ALA A 59 -10.96 2.18 3.96
C ALA A 59 -11.29 3.60 3.45
N HIS A 60 -11.27 3.83 2.13
CA HIS A 60 -11.56 5.13 1.56
C HIS A 60 -13.08 5.37 1.51
N LEU A 61 -13.84 4.35 1.14
CA LEU A 61 -15.31 4.40 1.19
C LEU A 61 -15.80 4.53 2.64
N GLU A 62 -15.17 3.83 3.59
CA GLU A 62 -15.51 3.97 5.02
C GLU A 62 -15.32 5.42 5.50
N ILE A 63 -14.17 6.05 5.23
CA ILE A 63 -13.94 7.46 5.62
C ILE A 63 -14.94 8.39 4.97
N ALA A 64 -15.29 8.18 3.70
CA ALA A 64 -16.33 8.98 3.03
C ALA A 64 -17.72 8.80 3.66
N MET A 65 -18.06 7.59 4.08
CA MET A 65 -19.33 7.29 4.77
C MET A 65 -19.36 7.91 6.17
N LEU A 66 -18.31 7.74 6.96
CA LEU A 66 -18.19 8.33 8.31
C LEU A 66 -18.22 9.87 8.27
N GLY A 67 -17.76 10.47 7.18
CA GLY A 67 -17.85 11.91 6.92
C GLY A 67 -19.23 12.39 6.45
N GLY A 68 -20.17 11.46 6.21
CA GLY A 68 -21.51 11.79 5.71
C GLY A 68 -21.54 12.15 4.22
N TYR A 69 -20.48 11.87 3.47
CA TYR A 69 -20.41 12.13 2.03
C TYR A 69 -21.03 11.01 1.19
N LEU A 70 -21.09 9.79 1.72
CA LEU A 70 -21.72 8.62 1.11
C LEU A 70 -22.62 7.92 2.12
N LYS A 71 -23.65 7.26 1.60
CA LYS A 71 -24.48 6.31 2.36
C LYS A 71 -24.05 4.87 2.03
N GLN A 72 -24.52 3.88 2.81
CA GLN A 72 -24.25 2.48 2.54
C GLN A 72 -24.73 2.06 1.14
N GLU A 73 -25.91 2.53 0.71
CA GLU A 73 -26.47 2.27 -0.61
C GLU A 73 -25.58 2.76 -1.77
N ASP A 74 -24.83 3.86 -1.55
CA ASP A 74 -23.86 4.36 -2.55
C ASP A 74 -22.63 3.48 -2.62
N ILE A 75 -22.19 2.95 -1.47
CA ILE A 75 -21.04 2.03 -1.39
C ILE A 75 -21.38 0.70 -2.07
N ASP A 76 -22.56 0.16 -1.81
CA ASP A 76 -23.01 -1.11 -2.41
C ASP A 76 -23.14 -0.94 -3.93
N PHE A 77 -23.83 0.11 -4.39
CA PHE A 77 -23.91 0.45 -5.81
C PHE A 77 -22.52 0.61 -6.46
N TYR A 78 -21.60 1.31 -5.80
CA TYR A 78 -20.25 1.51 -6.34
C TYR A 78 -19.51 0.19 -6.51
N LYS A 79 -19.54 -0.68 -5.50
CA LYS A 79 -18.83 -1.97 -5.53
C LYS A 79 -19.41 -2.92 -6.59
N GLU A 80 -20.73 -2.98 -6.70
CA GLU A 80 -21.40 -3.79 -7.72
C GLU A 80 -21.07 -3.30 -9.13
N THR A 81 -21.12 -1.97 -9.33
CA THR A 81 -20.81 -1.35 -10.62
C THR A 81 -19.33 -1.51 -10.97
N ASP A 82 -18.41 -1.33 -10.02
CA ASP A 82 -16.97 -1.50 -10.22
C ASP A 82 -16.64 -2.93 -10.67
N LYS A 83 -17.21 -3.92 -9.97
CA LYS A 83 -17.09 -5.34 -10.33
C LYS A 83 -17.68 -5.67 -11.71
N TYR A 84 -18.83 -5.07 -12.03
CA TYR A 84 -19.45 -5.24 -13.36
C TYR A 84 -18.54 -4.67 -14.47
N LEU A 85 -17.99 -3.47 -14.28
CA LEU A 85 -17.08 -2.83 -15.23
C LEU A 85 -15.80 -3.64 -15.42
N GLU A 86 -15.23 -4.18 -14.34
CA GLU A 86 -14.05 -5.05 -14.37
C GLU A 86 -14.33 -6.33 -15.19
N ASN A 87 -15.48 -6.97 -14.95
CA ASN A 87 -15.89 -8.16 -15.70
C ASN A 87 -16.08 -7.87 -17.20
N CYS A 88 -16.74 -6.74 -17.55
CA CYS A 88 -16.87 -6.32 -18.94
C CYS A 88 -15.51 -6.11 -19.61
N GLN A 89 -14.57 -5.50 -18.91
CA GLN A 89 -13.21 -5.29 -19.42
C GLN A 89 -12.47 -6.61 -19.65
N ILE A 90 -12.57 -7.56 -18.72
CA ILE A 90 -11.91 -8.88 -18.81
C ILE A 90 -12.49 -9.69 -19.98
N ASN A 91 -13.81 -9.66 -20.15
CA ASN A 91 -14.51 -10.45 -21.18
C ASN A 91 -14.59 -9.77 -22.54
N GLY A 92 -14.16 -8.49 -22.66
CA GLY A 92 -14.31 -7.69 -23.87
C GLY A 92 -15.77 -7.35 -24.18
N GLU A 93 -16.64 -7.28 -23.17
CA GLU A 93 -18.06 -7.01 -23.30
C GLU A 93 -18.36 -5.51 -23.35
N THR A 94 -19.43 -5.14 -24.05
CA THR A 94 -19.89 -3.75 -24.08
C THR A 94 -20.55 -3.37 -22.75
N VAL A 95 -20.12 -2.25 -22.17
CA VAL A 95 -20.69 -1.72 -20.91
C VAL A 95 -22.11 -1.19 -21.15
N LEU A 96 -23.10 -1.80 -20.50
CA LEU A 96 -24.51 -1.44 -20.58
C LEU A 96 -25.00 -0.77 -19.28
N LEU A 97 -24.50 0.44 -19.00
CA LEU A 97 -24.96 1.27 -17.90
C LEU A 97 -25.80 2.46 -18.41
N SER A 98 -26.86 2.81 -17.70
CA SER A 98 -27.62 4.03 -17.97
C SER A 98 -26.72 5.28 -17.75
N GLU A 99 -27.08 6.39 -18.39
CA GLU A 99 -26.33 7.66 -18.19
C GLU A 99 -26.44 8.14 -16.73
N GLU A 100 -27.54 7.86 -16.05
CA GLU A 100 -27.74 8.15 -14.64
C GLU A 100 -26.78 7.32 -13.76
N ASP A 101 -26.69 6.00 -13.99
CA ASP A 101 -25.76 5.13 -13.25
C ASP A 101 -24.30 5.49 -13.49
N LYS A 102 -23.95 5.83 -14.73
CA LYS A 102 -22.60 6.32 -15.07
C LYS A 102 -22.27 7.60 -14.31
N ALA A 103 -23.21 8.54 -14.24
CA ALA A 103 -23.03 9.80 -13.51
C ALA A 103 -22.91 9.56 -12.01
N ARG A 104 -23.77 8.70 -11.43
CA ARG A 104 -23.73 8.31 -10.01
C ARG A 104 -22.40 7.63 -9.67
N TYR A 105 -21.98 6.62 -10.44
CA TYR A 105 -20.71 5.93 -10.25
C TYR A 105 -19.53 6.91 -10.28
N LYS A 106 -19.48 7.79 -11.29
CA LYS A 106 -18.43 8.81 -11.42
C LYS A 106 -18.38 9.77 -10.22
N SER A 107 -19.54 10.16 -9.70
CA SER A 107 -19.65 11.00 -8.50
C SER A 107 -19.07 10.30 -7.27
N ILE A 108 -19.47 9.06 -7.02
CA ILE A 108 -18.98 8.27 -5.88
C ILE A 108 -17.46 8.03 -6.01
N LYS A 109 -16.97 7.67 -7.21
CA LYS A 109 -15.55 7.50 -7.49
C LYS A 109 -14.73 8.76 -7.18
N LYS A 110 -15.28 9.95 -7.46
CA LYS A 110 -14.65 11.23 -7.12
C LYS A 110 -14.56 11.45 -5.60
N ILE A 111 -15.62 11.13 -4.86
CA ILE A 111 -15.64 11.22 -3.39
C ILE A 111 -14.64 10.20 -2.80
N ARG A 112 -14.65 8.96 -3.26
CA ARG A 112 -13.68 7.93 -2.87
C ARG A 112 -12.23 8.38 -3.12
N GLN A 113 -11.97 9.04 -4.25
CA GLN A 113 -10.63 9.58 -4.55
C GLN A 113 -10.20 10.66 -3.56
N LYS A 114 -11.11 11.56 -3.15
CA LYS A 114 -10.81 12.54 -2.09
C LYS A 114 -10.48 11.86 -0.76
N ALA A 115 -11.26 10.85 -0.38
CA ALA A 115 -11.00 10.06 0.83
C ALA A 115 -9.67 9.28 0.72
N LYS A 116 -9.32 8.76 -0.47
CA LYS A 116 -8.01 8.12 -0.72
C LYS A 116 -6.86 9.08 -0.47
N VAL A 117 -6.92 10.29 -1.05
CA VAL A 117 -5.91 11.33 -0.84
C VAL A 117 -5.82 11.70 0.64
N THR A 118 -6.96 11.76 1.36
CA THR A 118 -6.99 12.02 2.80
C THR A 118 -6.29 10.92 3.58
N ASN A 119 -6.63 9.65 3.36
CA ASN A 119 -6.05 8.52 4.08
C ASN A 119 -4.52 8.49 3.95
N PHE A 120 -4.00 8.72 2.74
CA PHE A 120 -2.55 8.80 2.55
C PHE A 120 -1.95 10.05 3.23
N SER A 121 -2.50 11.24 2.97
CA SER A 121 -1.94 12.49 3.48
C SER A 121 -1.97 12.60 5.00
N CYS A 122 -3.04 12.13 5.64
CA CYS A 122 -3.19 12.21 7.10
C CYS A 122 -2.22 11.27 7.83
N THR A 123 -1.82 10.16 7.23
CA THR A 123 -0.78 9.28 7.78
C THR A 123 0.56 10.04 7.95
N TYR A 124 0.80 11.04 7.10
CA TYR A 124 1.95 11.96 7.17
C TYR A 124 1.63 13.28 7.87
N LYS A 125 0.50 13.37 8.58
CA LYS A 125 0.03 14.58 9.30
C LYS A 125 0.02 15.85 8.45
N VAL A 126 -0.44 15.73 7.20
CA VAL A 126 -0.62 16.87 6.31
C VAL A 126 -1.75 17.76 6.83
N GLY A 127 -1.51 19.08 6.88
CA GLY A 127 -2.51 20.07 7.31
C GLY A 127 -3.57 20.37 6.25
N ALA A 128 -4.68 20.99 6.68
CA ALA A 128 -5.84 21.29 5.82
C ALA A 128 -5.51 22.09 4.55
N PRO A 129 -4.62 23.12 4.56
CA PRO A 129 -4.30 23.86 3.34
C PRO A 129 -3.61 23.00 2.28
N THR A 130 -2.73 22.08 2.69
CA THR A 130 -2.04 21.18 1.78
C THR A 130 -2.97 20.07 1.29
N LEU A 131 -3.78 19.50 2.19
CA LEU A 131 -4.78 18.50 1.80
C LEU A 131 -5.81 19.08 0.81
N SER A 132 -6.29 20.29 1.04
CA SER A 132 -7.18 21.04 0.15
C SER A 132 -6.65 21.10 -1.28
N ARG A 133 -5.37 21.46 -1.45
CA ARG A 133 -4.71 21.48 -2.76
C ARG A 133 -4.62 20.10 -3.39
N ASN A 134 -4.22 19.08 -2.59
CA ASN A 134 -4.03 17.71 -3.08
C ASN A 134 -5.36 17.05 -3.52
N MET A 135 -6.46 17.35 -2.85
CA MET A 135 -7.77 16.77 -3.18
C MET A 135 -8.62 17.65 -4.13
N GLY A 136 -8.15 18.87 -4.44
CA GLY A 136 -8.88 19.80 -5.29
C GLY A 136 -10.24 20.22 -4.70
N ALA A 137 -10.28 20.49 -3.38
CA ALA A 137 -11.51 20.82 -2.65
C ALA A 137 -11.28 22.01 -1.69
N PRO A 138 -12.35 22.70 -1.23
CA PRO A 138 -12.22 23.77 -0.25
C PRO A 138 -11.56 23.32 1.04
N GLU A 139 -10.82 24.21 1.71
CA GLU A 139 -10.11 23.89 2.96
C GLU A 139 -11.05 23.42 4.08
N LYS A 140 -12.29 23.96 4.12
CA LYS A 140 -13.33 23.51 5.06
C LYS A 140 -13.66 22.02 4.86
N GLU A 141 -13.75 21.57 3.62
CA GLU A 141 -13.99 20.15 3.28
C GLU A 141 -12.78 19.29 3.66
N ALA A 142 -11.57 19.75 3.34
CA ALA A 142 -10.33 19.08 3.72
C ALA A 142 -10.23 18.91 5.23
N LYS A 143 -10.56 19.94 6.02
CA LYS A 143 -10.59 19.88 7.48
C LYS A 143 -11.59 18.84 7.97
N SER A 144 -12.80 18.80 7.41
CA SER A 144 -13.81 17.79 7.76
C SER A 144 -13.30 16.38 7.52
N PHE A 145 -12.63 16.11 6.39
CA PHE A 145 -12.02 14.81 6.12
C PHE A 145 -10.88 14.46 7.11
N ILE A 146 -10.05 15.43 7.50
CA ILE A 146 -9.01 15.24 8.51
C ILE A 146 -9.63 14.85 9.86
N ASP A 147 -10.67 15.56 10.29
CA ASP A 147 -11.34 15.30 11.57
C ASP A 147 -11.95 13.88 11.60
N VAL A 148 -12.57 13.46 10.50
CA VAL A 148 -13.12 12.10 10.35
C VAL A 148 -12.00 11.06 10.38
N PHE A 149 -10.90 11.29 9.65
CA PHE A 149 -9.75 10.39 9.62
C PHE A 149 -9.19 10.16 11.04
N TRP A 150 -8.92 11.22 11.80
CA TRP A 150 -8.35 11.11 13.15
C TRP A 150 -9.33 10.52 14.15
N LYS A 151 -10.64 10.77 13.98
CA LYS A 151 -11.68 10.13 14.79
C LYS A 151 -11.68 8.61 14.57
N ARG A 152 -11.49 8.15 13.35
CA ARG A 152 -11.45 6.71 13.01
C ARG A 152 -10.11 6.07 13.40
N ASN A 153 -9.02 6.78 13.19
CA ASN A 153 -7.67 6.24 13.36
C ASN A 153 -7.01 6.68 14.69
N LYS A 154 -7.80 6.79 15.78
CA LYS A 154 -7.27 7.17 17.13
C LYS A 154 -6.11 6.28 17.60
N ALA A 155 -6.10 5.02 17.20
CA ALA A 155 -5.04 4.07 17.53
C ALA A 155 -3.66 4.58 17.08
N ILE A 156 -3.55 5.30 15.95
CA ILE A 156 -2.29 5.89 15.48
C ILE A 156 -1.71 6.85 16.52
N LEU A 157 -2.54 7.69 17.14
CA LEU A 157 -2.10 8.64 18.17
C LEU A 157 -1.60 7.92 19.42
N GLN A 158 -2.16 6.75 19.74
CA GLN A 158 -1.69 5.95 20.87
C GLN A 158 -0.38 5.23 20.53
N ILE A 159 -0.23 4.72 19.31
CA ILE A 159 1.03 4.15 18.82
C ILE A 159 2.16 5.17 18.95
N GLU A 160 1.92 6.41 18.54
CA GLU A 160 2.94 7.48 18.64
C GLU A 160 3.36 7.76 20.08
N LYS A 161 2.42 7.78 21.02
CA LYS A 161 2.70 7.99 22.46
C LYS A 161 3.54 6.85 23.05
N ASP A 162 3.27 5.61 22.62
CA ASP A 162 3.97 4.43 23.13
C ASP A 162 5.30 4.18 22.42
N THR A 163 5.56 4.86 21.29
CA THR A 163 6.81 4.72 20.55
C THR A 163 7.97 5.38 21.29
N VAL A 164 9.05 4.63 21.45
CA VAL A 164 10.24 5.13 22.15
C VAL A 164 10.99 6.15 21.28
N VAL A 165 11.06 7.39 21.75
CA VAL A 165 11.85 8.47 21.13
C VAL A 165 12.87 8.98 22.12
N ARG A 166 14.11 9.20 21.68
CA ARG A 166 15.20 9.78 22.46
C ARG A 166 15.76 11.01 21.77
N LYS A 167 16.16 12.01 22.56
CA LYS A 167 16.90 13.19 22.08
C LYS A 167 18.36 13.06 22.53
N ILE A 168 19.28 13.04 21.57
CA ILE A 168 20.72 12.90 21.82
C ILE A 168 21.42 14.00 21.02
N ASN A 169 22.15 14.88 21.68
CA ASN A 169 22.87 16.00 21.07
C ASN A 169 22.03 16.90 20.14
N GLY A 170 20.75 17.09 20.50
CA GLY A 170 19.81 17.88 19.67
C GLY A 170 19.07 17.10 18.62
N ASP A 171 19.50 15.90 18.25
CA ASP A 171 18.84 15.01 17.29
C ASP A 171 17.82 14.10 17.97
N MET A 172 16.73 13.83 17.27
CA MET A 172 15.71 12.88 17.72
C MET A 172 15.90 11.53 17.03
N TRP A 173 15.73 10.47 17.81
CA TRP A 173 15.85 9.07 17.37
C TRP A 173 14.64 8.29 17.83
N LEU A 174 14.03 7.55 16.89
CA LEU A 174 12.90 6.66 17.11
C LEU A 174 13.39 5.22 17.12
N GLN A 175 13.03 4.44 18.14
CA GLN A 175 13.30 3.00 18.14
C GLN A 175 12.14 2.22 17.54
N ASN A 176 12.42 1.41 16.53
CA ASN A 176 11.45 0.50 15.96
C ASN A 176 11.36 -0.79 16.79
N PRO A 177 10.20 -1.13 17.37
CA PRO A 177 10.06 -2.30 18.23
C PRO A 177 10.17 -3.65 17.50
N MET A 178 10.02 -3.69 16.16
CA MET A 178 10.16 -4.94 15.40
C MET A 178 11.60 -5.44 15.31
N ASN A 179 12.56 -4.52 15.14
CA ASN A 179 13.96 -4.85 14.92
C ASN A 179 14.93 -4.19 15.90
N MET A 180 14.39 -3.40 16.82
CA MET A 180 15.14 -2.62 17.84
C MET A 180 16.09 -1.57 17.23
N PHE A 181 15.99 -1.30 15.91
CA PHE A 181 16.83 -0.32 15.23
C PHE A 181 16.38 1.12 15.54
N TRP A 182 17.35 2.06 15.56
CA TRP A 182 17.10 3.46 15.80
C TRP A 182 17.10 4.24 14.49
N TYR A 183 15.97 4.89 14.17
CA TYR A 183 15.80 5.74 13.00
C TYR A 183 15.93 7.21 13.38
N SER A 184 16.62 8.00 12.55
CA SER A 184 16.62 9.45 12.69
C SER A 184 15.22 10.02 12.48
N LEU A 185 14.78 10.89 13.40
CA LEU A 185 13.47 11.51 13.38
C LEU A 185 13.63 13.03 13.26
N ARG A 186 13.12 13.62 12.18
CA ARG A 186 13.24 15.06 11.95
C ARG A 186 12.24 15.88 12.76
N ASN A 187 11.00 15.40 12.87
CA ASN A 187 9.91 16.07 13.58
C ASN A 187 9.09 15.05 14.36
N GLU A 188 8.52 15.45 15.49
CA GLU A 188 7.62 14.59 16.27
C GLU A 188 6.36 14.19 15.49
N LYS A 189 5.89 15.03 14.56
CA LYS A 189 4.78 14.68 13.68
C LYS A 189 5.04 13.46 12.79
N ASP A 190 6.31 13.12 12.54
CA ASP A 190 6.72 12.05 11.62
C ASP A 190 6.94 10.71 12.36
N ILE A 191 6.59 10.62 13.66
CA ILE A 191 6.78 9.40 14.47
C ILE A 191 6.12 8.20 13.80
N PHE A 192 4.83 8.28 13.52
CA PHE A 192 4.11 7.12 12.94
C PHE A 192 4.59 6.78 11.53
N SER A 193 4.80 7.76 10.67
CA SER A 193 5.27 7.51 9.30
C SER A 193 6.68 6.91 9.27
N THR A 194 7.60 7.41 10.11
CA THR A 194 8.96 6.85 10.25
C THR A 194 8.92 5.42 10.78
N LEU A 195 8.10 5.15 11.81
CA LEU A 195 7.91 3.81 12.36
C LEU A 195 7.36 2.85 11.29
N ASN A 196 6.29 3.25 10.62
CA ASN A 196 5.59 2.41 9.64
C ASN A 196 6.48 2.08 8.44
N GLN A 197 7.11 3.09 7.84
CA GLN A 197 8.01 2.90 6.70
C GLN A 197 9.26 2.09 7.09
N GLY A 198 9.87 2.38 8.25
CA GLY A 198 11.01 1.61 8.74
C GLY A 198 10.65 0.14 9.00
N SER A 199 9.42 -0.14 9.44
CA SER A 199 8.92 -1.50 9.59
C SER A 199 8.66 -2.19 8.26
N ALA A 200 8.12 -1.47 7.28
CA ALA A 200 7.92 -1.98 5.92
C ALA A 200 9.25 -2.39 5.27
N VAL A 201 10.26 -1.53 5.37
CA VAL A 201 11.63 -1.85 4.89
C VAL A 201 12.19 -3.07 5.60
N TYR A 202 12.06 -3.17 6.93
CA TYR A 202 12.52 -4.34 7.67
C TYR A 202 11.82 -5.63 7.23
N CYS A 203 10.51 -5.59 7.03
CA CYS A 203 9.76 -6.75 6.53
C CYS A 203 10.26 -7.18 5.15
N PHE A 204 10.53 -6.23 4.26
CA PHE A 204 11.07 -6.50 2.94
C PHE A 204 12.49 -7.07 3.00
N ASP A 205 13.36 -6.56 3.87
CA ASP A 205 14.71 -7.08 4.06
C ASP A 205 14.71 -8.53 4.58
N VAL A 206 13.80 -8.85 5.52
CA VAL A 206 13.60 -10.23 5.99
C VAL A 206 13.15 -11.13 4.84
N PHE A 207 12.19 -10.68 4.04
CA PHE A 207 11.71 -11.42 2.87
C PHE A 207 12.82 -11.68 1.87
N LEU A 208 13.61 -10.65 1.49
CA LEU A 208 14.77 -10.81 0.62
C LEU A 208 15.82 -11.78 1.19
N GLY A 209 16.00 -11.77 2.50
CA GLY A 209 16.88 -12.73 3.18
C GLY A 209 16.42 -14.17 2.95
N PHE A 210 15.11 -14.46 2.99
CA PHE A 210 14.58 -15.79 2.68
C PHE A 210 14.60 -16.08 1.18
N VAL A 211 14.33 -15.12 0.31
CA VAL A 211 14.46 -15.26 -1.16
C VAL A 211 15.89 -15.69 -1.53
N LYS A 212 16.92 -15.06 -0.93
CA LYS A 212 18.33 -15.42 -1.14
C LYS A 212 18.63 -16.83 -0.64
N LYS A 213 18.05 -17.27 0.48
CA LYS A 213 18.20 -18.65 1.00
C LYS A 213 17.60 -19.70 0.06
N GLU A 214 16.55 -19.35 -0.70
CA GLU A 214 15.99 -20.20 -1.76
C GLU A 214 16.83 -20.14 -3.06
N LYS A 215 18.02 -19.52 -3.03
CA LYS A 215 18.98 -19.42 -4.14
C LYS A 215 18.47 -18.66 -5.38
N LEU A 216 17.54 -17.75 -5.22
CA LEU A 216 17.20 -16.79 -6.25
C LEU A 216 18.21 -15.64 -6.26
N LYS A 217 18.73 -15.32 -7.45
CA LYS A 217 19.59 -14.15 -7.66
C LYS A 217 18.71 -12.92 -7.87
N VAL A 218 18.86 -11.94 -7.00
CA VAL A 218 18.15 -10.66 -7.05
C VAL A 218 19.14 -9.57 -7.43
N PRO A 219 19.30 -9.24 -8.73
CA PRO A 219 20.24 -8.22 -9.19
C PRO A 219 19.72 -6.80 -8.96
N PHE A 220 18.41 -6.63 -8.78
CA PHE A 220 17.79 -5.32 -8.67
C PHE A 220 16.70 -5.31 -7.60
N GLN A 221 16.72 -4.26 -6.79
CA GLN A 221 15.74 -3.96 -5.74
C GLN A 221 15.34 -2.49 -5.83
N TYR A 222 14.05 -2.21 -5.71
CA TYR A 222 13.54 -0.84 -5.70
C TYR A 222 12.31 -0.74 -4.79
N HIS A 223 12.39 0.10 -3.73
CA HIS A 223 11.37 0.19 -2.69
C HIS A 223 11.05 -1.19 -2.07
N ASP A 224 9.84 -1.69 -2.29
CA ASP A 224 9.26 -2.95 -1.82
C ASP A 224 9.13 -4.01 -2.92
N GLU A 225 9.81 -3.79 -4.04
CA GLU A 225 9.88 -4.73 -5.16
C GLU A 225 11.32 -5.21 -5.42
N PHE A 226 11.44 -6.40 -6.02
CA PHE A 226 12.70 -6.88 -6.58
C PHE A 226 12.50 -7.55 -7.94
N LEU A 227 13.57 -7.56 -8.71
CA LEU A 227 13.66 -8.34 -9.94
C LEU A 227 14.64 -9.50 -9.75
N ALA A 228 14.25 -10.68 -10.25
CA ALA A 228 15.14 -11.81 -10.43
C ALA A 228 15.18 -12.20 -11.91
N ASN A 229 16.37 -12.49 -12.42
CA ASN A 229 16.55 -12.97 -13.79
C ASN A 229 16.47 -14.51 -13.76
N VAL A 230 15.45 -15.10 -14.37
CA VAL A 230 15.16 -16.54 -14.30
C VAL A 230 15.03 -17.14 -15.69
N LEU A 231 15.49 -18.37 -15.88
CA LEU A 231 15.28 -19.10 -17.14
C LEU A 231 13.76 -19.27 -17.38
N LYS A 232 13.31 -19.06 -18.60
CA LYS A 232 11.89 -19.25 -18.97
C LYS A 232 11.37 -20.65 -18.64
N THR A 233 12.24 -21.66 -18.70
CA THR A 233 11.93 -23.05 -18.32
C THR A 233 11.81 -23.28 -16.82
N SER A 234 12.22 -22.31 -15.98
CA SER A 234 12.26 -22.39 -14.51
C SER A 234 11.34 -21.37 -13.83
N GLU A 235 10.47 -20.71 -14.56
CA GLU A 235 9.56 -19.69 -14.00
C GLU A 235 8.67 -20.25 -12.87
N GLN A 236 8.11 -21.43 -13.06
CA GLN A 236 7.26 -22.07 -12.05
C GLN A 236 8.06 -22.42 -10.78
N GLU A 237 9.27 -22.98 -10.92
CA GLU A 237 10.16 -23.26 -9.79
C GLU A 237 10.54 -21.95 -9.05
N ALA A 238 10.84 -20.89 -9.79
CA ALA A 238 11.16 -19.59 -9.19
C ALA A 238 9.97 -19.02 -8.41
N ARG A 239 8.74 -19.15 -8.94
CA ARG A 239 7.50 -18.76 -8.24
C ARG A 239 7.33 -19.51 -6.92
N GLU A 240 7.52 -20.82 -6.93
CA GLU A 240 7.43 -21.66 -5.73
C GLU A 240 8.45 -21.26 -4.67
N LYS A 241 9.67 -20.91 -5.08
CA LYS A 241 10.70 -20.38 -4.18
C LYS A 241 10.29 -19.06 -3.53
N VAL A 242 9.69 -18.14 -4.29
CA VAL A 242 9.20 -16.86 -3.76
C VAL A 242 8.05 -17.08 -2.78
N VAL A 243 7.07 -17.93 -3.13
CA VAL A 243 5.95 -18.27 -2.23
C VAL A 243 6.46 -18.90 -0.94
N LYS A 244 7.40 -19.82 -1.02
CA LYS A 244 8.03 -20.45 0.16
C LYS A 244 8.82 -19.45 1.00
N ALA A 245 9.51 -18.50 0.38
CA ALA A 245 10.22 -17.43 1.07
C ALA A 245 9.21 -16.51 1.81
N MET A 246 8.06 -16.19 1.19
CA MET A 246 7.00 -15.41 1.82
C MET A 246 6.40 -16.13 3.04
N GLN A 247 6.12 -17.43 2.93
CA GLN A 247 5.66 -18.22 4.07
C GLN A 247 6.65 -18.16 5.24
N LYS A 248 7.94 -18.39 4.97
CA LYS A 248 8.98 -18.29 6.00
C LYS A 248 9.09 -16.88 6.60
N THR A 249 8.82 -15.86 5.80
CA THR A 249 8.80 -14.47 6.28
C THR A 249 7.67 -14.25 7.27
N ASN A 250 6.46 -14.70 6.96
CA ASN A 250 5.31 -14.63 7.85
C ASN A 250 5.54 -15.43 9.15
N ASP A 251 6.09 -16.64 9.04
CA ASP A 251 6.44 -17.49 10.19
C ASP A 251 7.49 -16.83 11.10
N PHE A 252 8.42 -16.08 10.52
CA PHE A 252 9.47 -15.37 11.27
C PHE A 252 8.95 -14.10 11.92
N LEU A 253 8.27 -13.24 11.16
CA LEU A 253 7.82 -11.93 11.61
C LEU A 253 6.63 -12.01 12.57
N LYS A 254 5.73 -12.99 12.38
CA LYS A 254 4.52 -13.21 13.19
C LYS A 254 3.68 -11.94 13.37
N LEU A 255 3.47 -11.21 12.28
CA LEU A 255 2.63 -10.04 12.29
C LEU A 255 1.15 -10.42 12.54
N ASN A 256 0.36 -9.48 13.05
CA ASN A 256 -1.09 -9.68 13.22
C ASN A 256 -1.86 -9.73 11.87
N VAL A 257 -1.17 -9.46 10.77
CA VAL A 257 -1.71 -9.50 9.40
C VAL A 257 -0.66 -10.12 8.50
N GLU A 258 -1.02 -11.16 7.75
CA GLU A 258 -0.08 -11.83 6.85
C GLU A 258 0.34 -10.92 5.70
N LEU A 259 1.63 -10.96 5.39
CA LEU A 259 2.19 -10.34 4.19
C LEU A 259 1.89 -11.20 2.97
N GLY A 260 1.74 -10.54 1.83
CA GLY A 260 1.59 -11.17 0.54
C GLY A 260 2.46 -10.47 -0.50
N CYS A 261 2.66 -11.12 -1.63
CA CYS A 261 3.36 -10.54 -2.77
C CYS A 261 2.64 -10.83 -4.09
N SER A 262 2.78 -9.93 -5.04
CA SER A 262 2.42 -10.16 -6.44
C SER A 262 3.66 -10.61 -7.21
N ILE A 263 3.49 -11.56 -8.14
CA ILE A 263 4.58 -12.08 -8.96
C ILE A 263 4.16 -11.97 -10.42
N GLN A 264 4.98 -11.28 -11.20
CA GLN A 264 4.79 -11.08 -12.63
C GLN A 264 6.02 -11.55 -13.39
N TYR A 265 5.84 -11.91 -14.67
CA TYR A 265 6.93 -12.28 -15.57
C TYR A 265 6.91 -11.42 -16.82
N GLY A 266 8.08 -11.04 -17.29
CA GLY A 266 8.22 -10.21 -18.46
C GLY A 266 9.62 -10.22 -19.06
N SER A 267 9.75 -9.68 -20.25
CA SER A 267 11.05 -9.56 -20.94
C SER A 267 11.83 -8.31 -20.53
N SER A 268 11.13 -7.34 -19.94
CA SER A 268 11.70 -6.08 -19.48
C SER A 268 11.10 -5.66 -18.13
N TYR A 269 11.71 -4.68 -17.48
CA TYR A 269 11.20 -4.15 -16.20
C TYR A 269 9.83 -3.46 -16.36
N LYS A 270 9.50 -2.93 -17.54
CA LYS A 270 8.18 -2.36 -17.77
C LYS A 270 7.06 -3.40 -17.77
N ASP A 271 7.37 -4.66 -18.14
CA ASP A 271 6.39 -5.74 -18.27
C ASP A 271 5.99 -6.34 -16.91
N VAL A 272 6.77 -6.09 -15.87
CA VAL A 272 6.62 -6.70 -14.53
C VAL A 272 6.28 -5.69 -13.45
N HIS A 273 5.74 -4.51 -13.87
CA HIS A 273 5.40 -3.45 -12.93
C HIS A 273 4.07 -2.79 -13.26
#